data_95f763803946c1febedd1573e0bd3d86
#
_entry.id   95f763803946c1febedd1573e0bd3d86
#
_cell.length_a   1.000
_cell.length_b   1.000
_cell.length_c   1.000
_cell.angle_alpha   90.00
_cell.angle_beta   90.00
_cell.angle_gamma   90.00
#
_symmetry.space_group_name_H-M   'P 1'
#
loop_
_entity.id
_entity.type
_entity.pdbx_description
1 polymer ?
#
loop_
_entity_poly.entity_id
_entity_poly.type
_entity_poly.pdbx_seq_one_letter_code
_entity_poly.pdbx_strand_id
1 'polypeptide(L)'
;MRSTGTALVTTLMLLLVPLSGCLQDDSPIDDIEEEVLPAGIFVTGADGSPVDEPPLPLVFNFSDVGEDGAEPSIGVTSSGCIFFIAFEKVMRSCDHGASWEDVTGPLCAFQTNDPYGWVDPVTDRIFNVQMQGLQTSWICWSDDDGETWIGNPHDSGTTPLNDHIKLASGPWTSSGYGIGGQFSQTFYDQAVYYCYNKLAGIFCFTSFDGGATFEAGGQLFGLATTNGGLHGAITSAPDGTVYVTPRVETPTVIVSKDNGLTWFDRTMGEDVGTPYPRKNSEVATDTQSNAYHIWTGADEGVYMATSTDSGQS
;
A
#
# COMPACT_ATOMS: atom_id res chain seq x y z
N MET A 1 -22.29 -60.60 24.73
CA MET A 1 -22.00 -60.03 23.39
C MET A 1 -21.48 -58.64 23.61
N ARG A 2 -20.17 -58.44 23.49
CA ARG A 2 -19.50 -57.14 23.62
C ARG A 2 -19.40 -56.50 22.26
N SER A 3 -19.98 -55.31 22.12
CA SER A 3 -19.86 -54.46 20.93
C SER A 3 -18.67 -53.53 21.17
N THR A 4 -17.64 -53.70 20.38
CA THR A 4 -16.47 -52.81 20.34
C THR A 4 -16.78 -51.67 19.37
N GLY A 5 -17.01 -50.45 19.90
CA GLY A 5 -17.09 -49.24 19.11
C GLY A 5 -15.71 -48.75 18.74
N THR A 6 -15.43 -48.72 17.46
CA THR A 6 -14.20 -48.14 16.89
C THR A 6 -14.36 -46.63 16.83
N ALA A 7 -13.60 -45.90 17.66
CA ALA A 7 -13.52 -44.45 17.57
C ALA A 7 -12.66 -44.07 16.38
N LEU A 8 -13.24 -43.37 15.42
CA LEU A 8 -12.54 -42.78 14.30
C LEU A 8 -11.89 -41.47 14.78
N VAL A 9 -10.58 -41.52 15.03
CA VAL A 9 -9.79 -40.32 15.30
C VAL A 9 -9.48 -39.66 13.96
N THR A 10 -10.21 -38.61 13.67
CA THR A 10 -9.91 -37.74 12.53
C THR A 10 -8.74 -36.84 12.93
N THR A 11 -7.56 -37.19 12.52
CA THR A 11 -6.38 -36.35 12.66
C THR A 11 -6.51 -35.16 11.71
N LEU A 12 -6.88 -34.01 12.26
CA LEU A 12 -6.83 -32.74 11.55
C LEU A 12 -5.34 -32.38 11.35
N MET A 13 -4.82 -32.64 10.18
CA MET A 13 -3.51 -32.16 9.78
C MET A 13 -3.61 -30.64 9.56
N LEU A 14 -3.28 -29.85 10.58
CA LEU A 14 -2.95 -28.45 10.40
C LEU A 14 -1.68 -28.38 9.53
N LEU A 15 -1.86 -28.08 8.26
CA LEU A 15 -0.77 -27.60 7.43
C LEU A 15 -0.35 -26.25 7.97
N LEU A 16 0.69 -26.25 8.81
CA LEU A 16 1.44 -25.06 9.14
C LEU A 16 2.13 -24.59 7.85
N VAL A 17 1.47 -23.73 7.13
CA VAL A 17 2.13 -22.89 6.12
C VAL A 17 3.10 -22.03 6.93
N PRO A 18 4.40 -22.03 6.64
CA PRO A 18 5.30 -21.11 7.31
C PRO A 18 4.84 -19.70 6.93
N LEU A 19 4.28 -19.00 7.91
CA LEU A 19 4.17 -17.55 7.87
C LEU A 19 5.59 -17.04 7.65
N SER A 20 5.91 -16.58 6.47
CA SER A 20 7.12 -15.84 6.21
C SER A 20 6.95 -14.43 6.82
N GLY A 21 6.79 -14.39 8.14
CA GLY A 21 7.08 -13.19 8.89
C GLY A 21 8.54 -12.88 8.68
N CYS A 22 8.88 -11.62 8.53
CA CYS A 22 10.25 -11.16 8.62
C CYS A 22 10.90 -11.83 9.83
N LEU A 23 11.85 -12.71 9.58
CA LEU A 23 12.69 -13.24 10.66
C LEU A 23 13.44 -12.02 11.18
N GLN A 24 13.14 -11.65 12.40
CA GLN A 24 13.90 -10.68 13.15
C GLN A 24 15.32 -11.22 13.23
N ASP A 25 16.23 -10.62 12.49
CA ASP A 25 17.64 -10.91 12.62
C ASP A 25 18.14 -10.07 13.80
N ASP A 26 18.23 -10.71 14.96
CA ASP A 26 18.78 -10.13 16.19
C ASP A 26 20.31 -9.96 16.13
N SER A 27 20.88 -9.86 14.94
CA SER A 27 22.30 -9.51 14.80
C SER A 27 22.51 -8.10 15.31
N PRO A 28 23.43 -7.86 16.23
CA PRO A 28 23.77 -6.51 16.63
C PRO A 28 24.22 -5.76 15.36
N ILE A 29 23.74 -4.55 15.19
CA ILE A 29 24.20 -3.63 14.15
C ILE A 29 25.66 -3.34 14.52
N ASP A 30 26.57 -4.15 14.00
CA ASP A 30 27.98 -3.85 14.05
C ASP A 30 28.20 -2.58 13.28
N ASP A 31 29.00 -1.70 13.83
CA ASP A 31 29.41 -0.39 13.36
C ASP A 31 29.30 -0.27 11.83
N ILE A 32 28.29 0.47 11.37
CA ILE A 32 28.19 0.84 9.96
C ILE A 32 29.38 1.74 9.68
N GLU A 33 30.47 1.17 9.18
CA GLU A 33 31.52 1.95 8.53
C GLU A 33 30.80 2.78 7.47
N GLU A 34 31.03 4.09 7.51
CA GLU A 34 30.53 5.08 6.57
C GLU A 34 31.00 4.70 5.16
N GLU A 35 30.23 3.81 4.50
CA GLU A 35 30.47 3.45 3.12
C GLU A 35 30.12 4.67 2.28
N VAL A 36 31.12 5.44 1.93
CA VAL A 36 31.00 6.53 0.97
C VAL A 36 30.54 5.93 -0.35
N LEU A 37 29.22 5.94 -0.55
CA LEU A 37 28.64 5.52 -1.82
C LEU A 37 29.28 6.36 -2.93
N PRO A 38 29.76 5.74 -4.01
CA PRO A 38 30.37 6.47 -5.10
C PRO A 38 29.37 7.49 -5.65
N ALA A 39 29.75 8.73 -5.70
CA ALA A 39 28.97 9.83 -6.23
C ALA A 39 28.51 9.50 -7.66
N GLY A 40 27.21 9.37 -7.86
CA GLY A 40 26.66 9.00 -9.15
C GLY A 40 25.15 9.14 -9.31
N ILE A 41 24.50 10.04 -8.57
CA ILE A 41 23.17 10.48 -9.00
C ILE A 41 23.40 11.55 -10.07
N PHE A 42 23.27 11.17 -11.33
CA PHE A 42 23.26 12.13 -12.42
C PHE A 42 21.90 12.84 -12.41
N VAL A 43 21.88 14.07 -11.92
CA VAL A 43 20.72 14.94 -12.10
C VAL A 43 20.82 15.49 -13.53
N THR A 44 19.93 15.05 -14.38
CA THR A 44 19.76 15.67 -15.70
C THR A 44 18.79 16.85 -15.57
N GLY A 45 19.11 17.97 -16.22
CA GLY A 45 18.16 19.08 -16.39
C GLY A 45 16.88 18.62 -17.10
N ALA A 46 15.82 19.41 -17.03
CA ALA A 46 14.54 19.12 -17.65
C ALA A 46 14.60 18.87 -19.18
N ASP A 47 15.72 19.21 -19.81
CA ASP A 47 16.04 19.01 -21.23
C ASP A 47 16.94 17.79 -21.48
N GLY A 48 17.25 17.00 -20.44
CA GLY A 48 18.14 15.84 -20.53
C GLY A 48 19.62 16.17 -20.62
N SER A 49 20.01 17.44 -20.51
CA SER A 49 21.43 17.84 -20.49
C SER A 49 22.09 17.49 -19.13
N PRO A 50 23.35 17.04 -19.13
CA PRO A 50 24.09 16.89 -17.88
C PRO A 50 24.18 18.23 -17.15
N VAL A 51 23.85 18.23 -15.86
CA VAL A 51 24.09 19.41 -15.03
C VAL A 51 25.58 19.43 -14.69
N ASP A 52 26.30 20.44 -15.15
CA ASP A 52 27.75 20.60 -14.95
C ASP A 52 28.14 20.92 -13.50
N GLU A 53 27.20 21.11 -12.60
CA GLU A 53 27.45 21.27 -11.17
C GLU A 53 27.56 19.90 -10.50
N PRO A 54 28.62 19.65 -9.72
CA PRO A 54 28.67 18.42 -8.94
C PRO A 54 27.45 18.36 -8.02
N PRO A 55 26.76 17.21 -7.94
CA PRO A 55 25.61 17.09 -7.05
C PRO A 55 26.05 17.49 -5.65
N LEU A 56 25.25 18.35 -5.01
CA LEU A 56 25.45 18.65 -3.60
C LEU A 56 25.46 17.32 -2.84
N PRO A 57 26.40 17.12 -1.91
CA PRO A 57 26.42 15.89 -1.14
C PRO A 57 25.06 15.76 -0.43
N LEU A 58 24.38 14.64 -0.68
CA LEU A 58 23.17 14.31 0.06
C LEU A 58 23.56 14.08 1.52
N VAL A 59 23.07 14.94 2.39
CA VAL A 59 23.24 14.78 3.83
C VAL A 59 21.97 14.10 4.35
N PHE A 60 22.12 12.88 4.85
CA PHE A 60 21.05 12.18 5.52
C PHE A 60 21.08 12.52 7.01
N ASN A 61 19.97 13.03 7.52
CA ASN A 61 19.77 13.18 8.96
C ASN A 61 18.97 11.99 9.44
N PHE A 62 19.49 11.29 10.43
CA PHE A 62 18.78 10.20 11.10
C PHE A 62 18.08 10.74 12.34
N SER A 63 16.85 10.30 12.53
CA SER A 63 16.04 10.64 13.71
C SER A 63 15.44 9.37 14.26
N ASP A 64 15.61 9.17 15.55
CA ASP A 64 14.96 8.09 16.27
C ASP A 64 13.49 8.48 16.53
N VAL A 65 12.56 7.66 16.02
CA VAL A 65 11.13 7.85 16.22
C VAL A 65 10.70 7.47 17.65
N GLY A 66 11.51 6.66 18.34
CA GLY A 66 11.28 6.21 19.71
C GLY A 66 10.31 5.02 19.82
N GLU A 67 9.90 4.41 18.71
CA GLU A 67 9.03 3.26 18.67
C GLU A 67 9.53 2.24 17.65
N ASP A 68 9.42 0.96 17.99
CA ASP A 68 9.69 -0.13 17.07
C ASP A 68 8.53 -0.27 16.06
N GLY A 69 8.80 -0.83 14.90
CA GLY A 69 7.79 -1.02 13.89
C GLY A 69 8.00 -2.25 13.02
N ALA A 70 6.90 -2.88 12.61
CA ALA A 70 6.88 -3.81 11.50
C ALA A 70 6.02 -3.20 10.39
N GLU A 71 6.45 -3.36 9.15
CA GLU A 71 5.79 -2.81 7.95
C GLU A 71 5.45 -1.31 8.09
N PRO A 72 6.41 -0.46 8.47
CA PRO A 72 6.12 0.94 8.75
C PRO A 72 5.69 1.67 7.49
N SER A 73 4.79 2.63 7.67
CA SER A 73 4.39 3.55 6.60
C SER A 73 4.55 4.99 7.08
N ILE A 74 4.82 5.86 6.12
CA ILE A 74 5.08 7.27 6.37
C ILE A 74 4.23 8.12 5.42
N GLY A 75 3.72 9.24 5.92
CA GLY A 75 3.03 10.25 5.13
C GLY A 75 3.35 11.64 5.63
N VAL A 76 3.12 12.65 4.79
CA VAL A 76 3.42 14.04 5.11
C VAL A 76 2.22 14.90 4.72
N THR A 77 1.75 15.73 5.62
CA THR A 77 0.67 16.70 5.36
C THR A 77 1.20 17.93 4.62
N SER A 78 0.30 18.73 4.07
CA SER A 78 0.66 19.99 3.39
C SER A 78 1.30 21.01 4.33
N SER A 79 1.04 20.90 5.63
CA SER A 79 1.70 21.70 6.68
C SER A 79 3.15 21.28 6.95
N GLY A 80 3.60 20.12 6.43
CA GLY A 80 4.92 19.56 6.65
C GLY A 80 5.03 18.66 7.88
N CYS A 81 3.92 18.34 8.56
CA CYS A 81 3.93 17.36 9.63
C CYS A 81 4.06 15.94 9.06
N ILE A 82 4.98 15.17 9.61
CA ILE A 82 5.29 13.80 9.22
C ILE A 82 4.54 12.86 10.16
N PHE A 83 3.88 11.86 9.60
CA PHE A 83 3.21 10.80 10.35
C PHE A 83 3.89 9.48 10.02
N PHE A 84 4.34 8.78 11.07
CA PHE A 84 4.94 7.47 10.99
C PHE A 84 4.03 6.48 11.73
N ILE A 85 3.62 5.41 11.04
CA ILE A 85 2.73 4.40 11.60
C ILE A 85 3.47 3.09 11.66
N ALA A 86 3.54 2.52 12.87
CA ALA A 86 4.21 1.28 13.14
C ALA A 86 3.52 0.52 14.28
N PHE A 87 3.21 -0.75 14.07
CA PHE A 87 2.38 -1.54 14.98
C PHE A 87 1.08 -0.80 15.32
N GLU A 88 0.81 -0.59 16.62
CA GLU A 88 -0.36 0.13 17.10
C GLU A 88 -0.17 1.64 17.22
N LYS A 89 1.02 2.16 16.91
CA LYS A 89 1.41 3.54 17.16
C LYS A 89 1.31 4.42 15.92
N VAL A 90 0.86 5.64 16.15
CA VAL A 90 0.94 6.74 15.20
C VAL A 90 1.82 7.83 15.81
N MET A 91 2.99 8.02 15.25
CA MET A 91 3.97 9.01 15.69
C MET A 91 3.93 10.21 14.76
N ARG A 92 3.90 11.41 15.32
CA ARG A 92 3.88 12.68 14.59
C ARG A 92 5.16 13.48 14.84
N SER A 93 5.69 14.11 13.80
CA SER A 93 6.72 15.12 13.89
C SER A 93 6.35 16.31 13.01
N CYS A 94 6.33 17.51 13.59
CA CYS A 94 6.09 18.76 12.86
C CYS A 94 7.34 19.66 12.81
N ASP A 95 8.52 19.10 13.10
CA ASP A 95 9.82 19.79 13.11
C ASP A 95 10.86 19.06 12.25
N HIS A 96 10.39 18.47 11.13
CA HIS A 96 11.22 17.74 10.17
C HIS A 96 11.92 16.51 10.76
N GLY A 97 11.29 15.83 11.70
CA GLY A 97 11.80 14.63 12.34
C GLY A 97 12.73 14.89 13.53
N ALA A 98 12.90 16.12 13.96
CA ALA A 98 13.76 16.43 15.11
C ALA A 98 13.18 15.93 16.43
N SER A 99 11.87 15.92 16.56
CA SER A 99 11.17 15.30 17.69
C SER A 99 9.90 14.59 17.24
N TRP A 100 9.47 13.59 18.02
CA TRP A 100 8.30 12.77 17.74
C TRP A 100 7.39 12.68 18.96
N GLU A 101 6.11 12.66 18.73
CA GLU A 101 5.09 12.49 19.75
C GLU A 101 4.08 11.41 19.38
N ASP A 102 3.59 10.65 20.36
CA ASP A 102 2.55 9.64 20.18
C ASP A 102 1.19 10.32 20.10
N VAL A 103 0.58 10.29 18.93
CA VAL A 103 -0.77 10.84 18.68
C VAL A 103 -1.79 9.73 18.39
N THR A 104 -1.52 8.53 18.85
CA THR A 104 -2.38 7.37 18.63
C THR A 104 -3.74 7.55 19.29
N GLY A 105 -4.80 7.50 18.50
CA GLY A 105 -6.16 7.53 19.04
C GLY A 105 -6.49 6.27 19.85
N PRO A 106 -7.12 6.40 21.03
CA PRO A 106 -7.38 5.26 21.92
C PRO A 106 -8.29 4.19 21.30
N LEU A 107 -9.12 4.57 20.31
CA LEU A 107 -9.95 3.63 19.54
C LEU A 107 -9.22 3.02 18.35
N CYS A 108 -7.99 3.44 18.09
CA CYS A 108 -7.21 3.10 16.91
C CYS A 108 -5.84 2.52 17.28
N ALA A 109 -5.69 2.07 18.52
CA ALA A 109 -4.46 1.48 19.06
C ALA A 109 -4.63 -0.04 19.21
N PHE A 110 -4.86 -0.74 18.11
CA PHE A 110 -4.93 -2.19 18.11
C PHE A 110 -3.58 -2.78 17.75
N GLN A 111 -3.10 -3.67 18.56
CA GLN A 111 -1.85 -4.36 18.25
C GLN A 111 -1.99 -5.18 16.97
N THR A 112 -1.13 -4.88 16.02
CA THR A 112 -1.05 -5.57 14.74
C THR A 112 0.40 -5.60 14.26
N ASN A 113 0.78 -6.64 13.53
CA ASN A 113 2.06 -6.69 12.82
C ASN A 113 1.95 -6.17 11.39
N ASP A 114 0.76 -5.77 10.98
CA ASP A 114 0.42 -5.39 9.61
C ASP A 114 -0.38 -4.07 9.62
N PRO A 115 0.26 -2.99 10.08
CA PRO A 115 -0.33 -1.66 10.03
C PRO A 115 -0.19 -1.05 8.64
N TYR A 116 -1.02 -0.07 8.32
CA TYR A 116 -0.81 0.76 7.14
C TYR A 116 -1.27 2.19 7.38
N GLY A 117 -0.45 3.14 6.98
CA GLY A 117 -0.76 4.56 7.06
C GLY A 117 -0.80 5.23 5.69
N TRP A 118 -1.68 6.20 5.56
CA TRP A 118 -1.80 7.02 4.38
C TRP A 118 -2.18 8.44 4.76
N VAL A 119 -1.55 9.43 4.16
CA VAL A 119 -1.98 10.82 4.24
C VAL A 119 -2.56 11.21 2.89
N ASP A 120 -3.81 11.65 2.89
CA ASP A 120 -4.48 12.14 1.68
C ASP A 120 -3.83 13.46 1.24
N PRO A 121 -3.24 13.53 0.05
CA PRO A 121 -2.46 14.70 -0.37
C PRO A 121 -3.30 15.95 -0.66
N VAL A 122 -4.63 15.83 -0.67
CA VAL A 122 -5.56 16.93 -0.97
C VAL A 122 -6.21 17.47 0.28
N THR A 123 -6.61 16.58 1.18
CA THR A 123 -7.38 16.94 2.38
C THR A 123 -6.56 16.95 3.66
N ASP A 124 -5.33 16.44 3.60
CA ASP A 124 -4.46 16.17 4.76
C ASP A 124 -5.06 15.16 5.77
N ARG A 125 -6.14 14.45 5.40
CA ARG A 125 -6.67 13.38 6.24
C ARG A 125 -5.63 12.29 6.41
N ILE A 126 -5.39 11.93 7.67
CA ILE A 126 -4.45 10.88 8.04
C ILE A 126 -5.25 9.60 8.28
N PHE A 127 -4.92 8.53 7.58
CA PHE A 127 -5.48 7.21 7.80
C PHE A 127 -4.51 6.33 8.58
N ASN A 128 -5.03 5.62 9.56
CA ASN A 128 -4.35 4.55 10.29
C ASN A 128 -5.19 3.28 10.16
N VAL A 129 -4.68 2.30 9.46
CA VAL A 129 -5.35 1.02 9.21
C VAL A 129 -4.64 -0.08 9.96
N GLN A 130 -5.38 -0.83 10.76
CA GLN A 130 -4.84 -1.90 11.59
C GLN A 130 -5.57 -3.19 11.33
N MET A 131 -4.87 -4.15 10.73
CA MET A 131 -5.43 -5.47 10.45
C MET A 131 -5.51 -6.31 11.73
N GLN A 132 -6.64 -6.98 11.91
CA GLN A 132 -6.93 -7.81 13.06
C GLN A 132 -7.24 -9.24 12.66
N GLY A 133 -6.41 -10.16 13.12
CA GLY A 133 -6.63 -11.59 12.99
C GLY A 133 -6.71 -12.10 11.56
N LEU A 134 -6.09 -11.42 10.60
CA LEU A 134 -6.16 -11.72 9.17
C LEU A 134 -7.60 -11.75 8.62
N GLN A 135 -8.53 -11.01 9.21
CA GLN A 135 -9.93 -11.05 8.82
C GLN A 135 -10.60 -9.68 8.78
N THR A 136 -10.33 -8.84 9.75
CA THR A 136 -10.96 -7.53 9.91
C THR A 136 -9.88 -6.48 9.92
N SER A 137 -10.16 -5.31 9.35
CA SER A 137 -9.31 -4.14 9.51
C SER A 137 -10.06 -3.07 10.26
N TRP A 138 -9.38 -2.42 11.19
CA TRP A 138 -9.87 -1.22 11.84
C TRP A 138 -9.31 -0.03 11.09
N ILE A 139 -10.18 0.73 10.44
CA ILE A 139 -9.78 1.88 9.64
C ILE A 139 -10.12 3.14 10.42
N CYS A 140 -9.09 3.86 10.81
CA CYS A 140 -9.18 5.11 11.51
C CYS A 140 -8.73 6.27 10.64
N TRP A 141 -9.26 7.47 10.93
CA TRP A 141 -8.79 8.69 10.31
C TRP A 141 -8.83 9.86 11.29
N SER A 142 -7.99 10.85 11.00
CA SER A 142 -7.92 12.14 11.68
C SER A 142 -7.91 13.25 10.64
N ASP A 143 -8.64 14.33 10.93
CA ASP A 143 -8.70 15.56 10.12
C ASP A 143 -8.05 16.76 10.84
N ASP A 144 -7.37 16.50 11.95
CA ASP A 144 -6.79 17.51 12.83
C ASP A 144 -5.38 17.16 13.31
N ASP A 145 -4.55 16.70 12.38
CA ASP A 145 -3.15 16.33 12.63
C ASP A 145 -2.97 15.29 13.76
N GLY A 146 -3.94 14.39 13.93
CA GLY A 146 -3.86 13.30 14.91
C GLY A 146 -4.38 13.65 16.29
N GLU A 147 -4.94 14.83 16.51
CA GLU A 147 -5.50 15.25 17.82
C GLU A 147 -6.76 14.44 18.17
N THR A 148 -7.62 14.20 17.17
CA THR A 148 -8.80 13.35 17.34
C THR A 148 -8.90 12.30 16.22
N TRP A 149 -9.45 11.15 16.59
CA TRP A 149 -9.56 9.99 15.69
C TRP A 149 -10.99 9.46 15.65
N ILE A 150 -11.43 9.13 14.46
CA ILE A 150 -12.66 8.39 14.20
C ILE A 150 -12.27 7.05 13.60
N GLY A 151 -12.95 5.97 13.95
CA GLY A 151 -12.61 4.65 13.44
C GLY A 151 -13.81 3.75 13.23
N ASN A 152 -13.76 2.97 12.17
CA ASN A 152 -14.75 1.96 11.83
C ASN A 152 -14.09 0.62 11.51
N PRO A 153 -14.72 -0.50 11.91
CA PRO A 153 -14.27 -1.80 11.44
C PRO A 153 -14.67 -2.00 9.98
N HIS A 154 -13.76 -2.57 9.21
CA HIS A 154 -14.05 -3.12 7.90
C HIS A 154 -13.93 -4.64 7.95
N ASP A 155 -15.08 -5.33 7.85
CA ASP A 155 -15.13 -6.78 7.82
C ASP A 155 -14.95 -7.27 6.37
N SER A 156 -13.96 -8.08 6.14
CA SER A 156 -13.70 -8.68 4.85
C SER A 156 -14.62 -9.86 4.50
N GLY A 157 -15.64 -10.11 5.32
CA GLY A 157 -16.57 -11.20 5.13
C GLY A 157 -16.04 -12.56 5.61
N THR A 158 -16.63 -13.64 5.11
CA THR A 158 -16.38 -15.00 5.60
C THR A 158 -15.08 -15.65 5.10
N THR A 159 -14.36 -15.02 4.17
CA THR A 159 -13.11 -15.56 3.65
C THR A 159 -11.95 -14.99 4.44
N PRO A 160 -11.24 -15.79 5.25
CA PRO A 160 -10.11 -15.33 6.04
C PRO A 160 -8.89 -15.04 5.17
N LEU A 161 -7.82 -14.58 5.82
CA LEU A 161 -6.50 -14.31 5.28
C LEU A 161 -6.44 -13.02 4.46
N ASN A 162 -6.89 -11.93 5.07
CA ASN A 162 -6.49 -10.61 4.65
C ASN A 162 -5.01 -10.43 4.99
N ASP A 163 -4.29 -9.86 4.06
CA ASP A 163 -2.87 -9.66 4.20
C ASP A 163 -2.43 -8.53 3.26
N HIS A 164 -1.31 -7.88 3.53
CA HIS A 164 -0.78 -6.80 2.69
C HIS A 164 -1.82 -5.73 2.35
N ILE A 165 -2.38 -5.14 3.39
CA ILE A 165 -3.35 -4.05 3.26
C ILE A 165 -2.70 -2.81 2.67
N LYS A 166 -3.41 -2.14 1.76
CA LYS A 166 -3.00 -0.87 1.16
C LYS A 166 -4.20 0.06 1.08
N LEU A 167 -3.95 1.34 1.30
CA LEU A 167 -4.94 2.38 1.15
C LEU A 167 -4.36 3.52 0.30
N ALA A 168 -5.18 4.11 -0.54
CA ALA A 168 -4.85 5.31 -1.28
C ALA A 168 -6.11 6.16 -1.47
N SER A 169 -5.93 7.42 -1.80
CA SER A 169 -7.00 8.32 -2.18
C SER A 169 -6.70 8.97 -3.53
N GLY A 170 -7.72 9.46 -4.19
CA GLY A 170 -7.56 10.14 -5.46
C GLY A 170 -8.84 10.80 -5.94
N PRO A 171 -8.75 11.67 -6.97
CA PRO A 171 -9.85 12.48 -7.41
C PRO A 171 -11.00 11.64 -7.99
N TRP A 172 -12.19 12.20 -7.92
CA TRP A 172 -13.37 11.65 -8.55
C TRP A 172 -13.27 11.75 -10.07
N THR A 173 -13.55 10.65 -10.76
CA THR A 173 -13.68 10.67 -12.22
C THR A 173 -15.11 11.00 -12.63
N SER A 174 -15.28 11.61 -13.81
CA SER A 174 -16.60 11.90 -14.36
C SER A 174 -17.42 10.65 -14.70
N SER A 175 -16.77 9.53 -14.91
CA SER A 175 -17.37 8.22 -15.17
C SER A 175 -17.63 7.41 -13.89
N GLY A 176 -17.02 7.81 -12.77
CA GLY A 176 -17.21 7.15 -11.50
C GLY A 176 -18.62 7.35 -10.95
N TYR A 177 -19.26 6.29 -10.61
CA TYR A 177 -20.50 6.17 -9.85
C TYR A 177 -21.66 7.10 -10.19
N GLY A 178 -21.85 7.54 -11.44
CA GLY A 178 -23.07 8.22 -11.88
C GLY A 178 -23.58 9.28 -10.88
N ILE A 179 -24.87 9.21 -10.53
CA ILE A 179 -25.49 10.13 -9.56
C ILE A 179 -24.93 9.94 -8.15
N GLY A 180 -24.54 8.71 -7.77
CA GLY A 180 -23.95 8.39 -6.47
C GLY A 180 -22.60 9.07 -6.25
N GLY A 181 -21.72 9.09 -7.25
CA GLY A 181 -20.42 9.75 -7.17
C GLY A 181 -20.54 11.27 -6.97
N GLN A 182 -21.53 11.90 -7.60
CA GLN A 182 -21.77 13.33 -7.38
C GLN A 182 -22.23 13.65 -5.95
N PHE A 183 -23.00 12.76 -5.32
CA PHE A 183 -23.38 12.92 -3.92
C PHE A 183 -22.20 12.71 -2.99
N SER A 184 -21.31 11.81 -3.30
CA SER A 184 -20.17 11.48 -2.45
C SER A 184 -19.15 12.61 -2.37
N GLN A 185 -18.94 13.37 -3.46
CA GLN A 185 -18.12 14.59 -3.46
C GLN A 185 -18.60 15.66 -2.45
N THR A 186 -19.84 15.60 -2.00
CA THR A 186 -20.34 16.48 -0.94
C THR A 186 -19.90 16.08 0.45
N PHE A 187 -19.46 14.84 0.64
CA PHE A 187 -19.05 14.32 1.94
C PHE A 187 -17.54 14.25 2.09
N TYR A 188 -16.85 13.97 0.99
CA TYR A 188 -15.39 13.91 0.96
C TYR A 188 -14.87 14.19 -0.45
N ASP A 189 -13.80 14.98 -0.55
CA ASP A 189 -13.31 15.50 -1.84
C ASP A 189 -12.61 14.44 -2.69
N GLN A 190 -12.24 13.30 -2.10
CA GLN A 190 -11.51 12.22 -2.76
C GLN A 190 -12.26 10.89 -2.64
N ALA A 191 -12.10 10.02 -3.63
CA ALA A 191 -12.39 8.61 -3.48
C ALA A 191 -11.28 7.96 -2.66
N VAL A 192 -11.63 7.09 -1.71
CA VAL A 192 -10.65 6.33 -0.91
C VAL A 192 -10.74 4.86 -1.29
N TYR A 193 -9.59 4.29 -1.60
CA TYR A 193 -9.46 2.89 -2.02
C TYR A 193 -8.77 2.09 -0.93
N TYR A 194 -9.37 0.97 -0.56
CA TYR A 194 -8.80 0.02 0.37
C TYR A 194 -8.67 -1.34 -0.30
N CYS A 195 -7.42 -1.77 -0.46
CA CYS A 195 -7.11 -3.04 -1.11
C CYS A 195 -6.35 -3.95 -0.17
N TYR A 196 -6.60 -5.23 -0.29
CA TYR A 196 -5.90 -6.26 0.45
C TYR A 196 -5.88 -7.57 -0.30
N ASN A 197 -5.01 -8.45 0.14
CA ASN A 197 -4.86 -9.76 -0.41
C ASN A 197 -5.73 -10.76 0.35
N LYS A 198 -6.34 -11.69 -0.37
CA LYS A 198 -6.97 -12.90 0.16
C LYS A 198 -6.36 -14.12 -0.51
N LEU A 199 -6.66 -15.30 0.03
CA LEU A 199 -6.23 -16.57 -0.59
C LEU A 199 -6.53 -16.66 -2.09
N ALA A 200 -7.59 -16.01 -2.54
CA ALA A 200 -8.12 -16.11 -3.89
C ALA A 200 -7.71 -14.94 -4.81
N GLY A 201 -6.90 -14.00 -4.34
CA GLY A 201 -6.48 -12.84 -5.14
C GLY A 201 -6.60 -11.52 -4.40
N ILE A 202 -6.48 -10.43 -5.16
CA ILE A 202 -6.56 -9.06 -4.67
C ILE A 202 -8.02 -8.63 -4.65
N PHE A 203 -8.43 -8.00 -3.56
CA PHE A 203 -9.74 -7.40 -3.38
C PHE A 203 -9.56 -5.90 -3.10
N CYS A 204 -10.33 -5.08 -3.80
CA CYS A 204 -10.36 -3.64 -3.57
C CYS A 204 -11.79 -3.17 -3.33
N PHE A 205 -11.92 -2.21 -2.44
CA PHE A 205 -13.15 -1.56 -2.05
C PHE A 205 -12.97 -0.06 -2.20
N THR A 206 -14.03 0.64 -2.51
CA THR A 206 -14.01 2.10 -2.65
C THR A 206 -14.92 2.72 -1.60
N SER A 207 -14.43 3.74 -0.94
CA SER A 207 -15.19 4.59 -0.04
C SER A 207 -15.52 5.92 -0.73
N PHE A 208 -16.77 6.34 -0.57
CA PHE A 208 -17.30 7.58 -1.12
C PHE A 208 -17.51 8.66 -0.04
N ASP A 209 -17.22 8.33 1.20
CA ASP A 209 -17.44 9.16 2.38
C ASP A 209 -16.16 9.33 3.23
N GLY A 210 -15.00 9.22 2.56
CA GLY A 210 -13.71 9.45 3.18
C GLY A 210 -13.26 8.37 4.15
N GLY A 211 -13.66 7.12 3.91
CA GLY A 211 -13.26 5.97 4.71
C GLY A 211 -14.26 5.57 5.79
N ALA A 212 -15.39 6.28 5.92
CA ALA A 212 -16.41 5.93 6.90
C ALA A 212 -17.15 4.63 6.54
N THR A 213 -17.44 4.43 5.25
CA THR A 213 -17.96 3.16 4.72
C THR A 213 -17.26 2.79 3.42
N PHE A 214 -17.20 1.50 3.14
CA PHE A 214 -16.65 0.97 1.90
C PHE A 214 -17.73 0.17 1.17
N GLU A 215 -17.91 0.50 -0.10
CA GLU A 215 -18.83 -0.23 -0.96
C GLU A 215 -18.32 -1.64 -1.24
N ALA A 216 -19.23 -2.56 -1.49
CA ALA A 216 -18.88 -3.92 -1.82
C ALA A 216 -17.97 -3.93 -3.05
N GLY A 217 -16.70 -4.13 -2.81
CA GLY A 217 -15.69 -4.24 -3.84
C GLY A 217 -15.69 -5.64 -4.46
N GLY A 218 -14.85 -5.80 -5.45
CA GLY A 218 -14.69 -7.03 -6.18
C GLY A 218 -13.28 -7.58 -6.09
N GLN A 219 -13.16 -8.83 -6.45
CA GLN A 219 -11.90 -9.45 -6.78
C GLN A 219 -11.39 -8.83 -8.08
N LEU A 220 -10.22 -8.21 -8.03
CA LEU A 220 -9.65 -7.50 -9.19
C LEU A 220 -9.12 -8.46 -10.25
N PHE A 221 -8.75 -9.65 -9.84
CA PHE A 221 -8.08 -10.59 -10.72
C PHE A 221 -8.62 -12.01 -10.54
N GLY A 222 -8.82 -12.71 -11.65
CA GLY A 222 -9.28 -14.09 -11.62
C GLY A 222 -8.24 -15.04 -11.03
N LEU A 223 -8.72 -16.11 -10.43
CA LEU A 223 -7.91 -17.16 -9.79
C LEU A 223 -6.79 -17.74 -10.68
N ALA A 224 -6.90 -17.59 -12.00
CA ALA A 224 -5.94 -18.17 -12.95
C ALA A 224 -4.60 -17.46 -13.00
N THR A 225 -4.49 -16.27 -12.43
CA THR A 225 -3.29 -15.44 -12.49
C THR A 225 -2.56 -15.36 -11.15
N THR A 226 -3.06 -16.03 -10.14
CA THR A 226 -2.59 -15.88 -8.78
C THR A 226 -1.57 -16.93 -8.40
N ASN A 227 -0.33 -16.64 -8.64
CA ASN A 227 0.75 -17.29 -7.91
C ASN A 227 0.97 -16.64 -6.52
N GLY A 228 -0.11 -16.21 -5.86
CA GLY A 228 -0.01 -15.75 -4.49
C GLY A 228 -0.56 -14.36 -4.19
N GLY A 229 -1.16 -13.70 -5.16
CA GLY A 229 -2.02 -12.54 -4.92
C GLY A 229 -1.43 -11.28 -4.34
N LEU A 230 -0.34 -11.33 -3.60
CA LEU A 230 0.23 -10.16 -2.95
C LEU A 230 0.59 -9.08 -3.97
N HIS A 231 0.16 -7.89 -3.68
CA HIS A 231 0.34 -6.71 -4.49
C HIS A 231 1.45 -5.82 -3.93
N GLY A 232 2.00 -4.98 -4.76
CA GLY A 232 2.80 -3.85 -4.34
C GLY A 232 1.91 -2.66 -3.95
N ALA A 233 2.19 -1.49 -4.53
CA ALA A 233 1.42 -0.27 -4.27
C ALA A 233 0.02 -0.28 -4.88
N ILE A 234 -0.83 0.56 -4.31
CA ILE A 234 -1.98 1.16 -4.97
C ILE A 234 -1.70 2.66 -5.09
N THR A 235 -1.96 3.23 -6.24
CA THR A 235 -1.83 4.67 -6.45
C THR A 235 -2.94 5.21 -7.32
N SER A 236 -3.28 6.49 -7.14
CA SER A 236 -4.22 7.21 -7.99
C SER A 236 -3.51 8.36 -8.68
N ALA A 237 -3.76 8.50 -9.97
CA ALA A 237 -3.26 9.61 -10.76
C ALA A 237 -4.16 10.86 -10.62
N PRO A 238 -3.66 12.05 -10.95
CA PRO A 238 -4.46 13.28 -10.94
C PRO A 238 -5.71 13.27 -11.84
N ASP A 239 -5.75 12.41 -12.87
CA ASP A 239 -6.94 12.20 -13.70
C ASP A 239 -7.97 11.23 -13.10
N GLY A 240 -7.69 10.69 -11.91
CA GLY A 240 -8.53 9.72 -11.21
C GLY A 240 -8.34 8.27 -11.64
N THR A 241 -7.39 7.99 -12.52
CA THR A 241 -7.02 6.61 -12.87
C THR A 241 -6.32 5.96 -11.67
N VAL A 242 -6.76 4.77 -11.31
CA VAL A 242 -6.21 4.00 -10.19
C VAL A 242 -5.42 2.81 -10.72
N TYR A 243 -4.26 2.57 -10.12
CA TYR A 243 -3.35 1.51 -10.49
C TYR A 243 -3.09 0.60 -9.28
N VAL A 244 -3.09 -0.69 -9.51
CA VAL A 244 -2.73 -1.73 -8.52
C VAL A 244 -1.74 -2.70 -9.16
N THR A 245 -0.68 -3.03 -8.45
CA THR A 245 0.32 -3.98 -8.93
C THR A 245 0.10 -5.35 -8.31
N PRO A 246 -0.32 -6.35 -9.11
CA PRO A 246 -0.43 -7.73 -8.66
C PRO A 246 0.94 -8.40 -8.61
N ARG A 247 1.06 -9.43 -7.79
CA ARG A 247 2.21 -10.32 -7.78
C ARG A 247 2.01 -11.45 -8.78
N VAL A 248 2.45 -11.23 -9.99
CA VAL A 248 2.32 -12.20 -11.11
C VAL A 248 3.64 -12.35 -11.85
N GLU A 249 3.75 -13.38 -12.68
CA GLU A 249 4.98 -13.69 -13.44
C GLU A 249 5.27 -12.70 -14.57
N THR A 250 4.30 -11.89 -14.95
CA THR A 250 4.43 -10.86 -16.00
C THR A 250 4.32 -9.48 -15.40
N PRO A 251 5.04 -8.46 -15.93
CA PRO A 251 4.91 -7.08 -15.46
C PRO A 251 3.52 -6.54 -15.77
N THR A 252 2.60 -6.73 -14.85
CA THR A 252 1.19 -6.42 -15.01
C THR A 252 0.77 -5.33 -14.04
N VAL A 253 -0.04 -4.42 -14.51
CA VAL A 253 -0.73 -3.40 -13.71
C VAL A 253 -2.24 -3.57 -13.92
N ILE A 254 -3.00 -3.50 -12.84
CA ILE A 254 -4.46 -3.50 -12.88
C ILE A 254 -4.91 -2.04 -12.80
N VAL A 255 -5.80 -1.64 -13.68
CA VAL A 255 -6.19 -0.24 -13.87
C VAL A 255 -7.69 -0.09 -13.74
N SER A 256 -8.12 0.98 -13.05
CA SER A 256 -9.51 1.46 -13.04
C SER A 256 -9.55 2.92 -13.46
N LYS A 257 -10.54 3.28 -14.29
CA LYS A 257 -10.80 4.66 -14.76
C LYS A 257 -12.15 5.21 -14.26
N ASP A 258 -12.80 4.49 -13.36
CA ASP A 258 -14.15 4.80 -12.91
C ASP A 258 -14.28 4.60 -11.38
N ASN A 259 -13.23 5.01 -10.65
CA ASN A 259 -13.15 4.93 -9.19
C ASN A 259 -13.42 3.52 -8.63
N GLY A 260 -12.87 2.50 -9.28
CA GLY A 260 -12.93 1.13 -8.78
C GLY A 260 -14.20 0.35 -9.15
N LEU A 261 -15.07 0.89 -10.03
CA LEU A 261 -16.25 0.17 -10.52
C LEU A 261 -15.89 -0.97 -11.44
N THR A 262 -15.00 -0.69 -12.40
CA THR A 262 -14.48 -1.68 -13.32
C THR A 262 -12.96 -1.64 -13.35
N TRP A 263 -12.39 -2.81 -13.59
CA TRP A 263 -10.94 -3.00 -13.61
C TRP A 263 -10.55 -3.78 -14.85
N PHE A 264 -9.39 -3.47 -15.39
CA PHE A 264 -8.76 -4.19 -16.48
C PHE A 264 -7.26 -4.34 -16.20
N ASP A 265 -6.67 -5.38 -16.71
CA ASP A 265 -5.23 -5.60 -16.61
C ASP A 265 -4.49 -5.12 -17.84
N ARG A 266 -3.24 -4.71 -17.64
CA ARG A 266 -2.29 -4.37 -18.68
C ARG A 266 -0.93 -4.99 -18.37
N THR A 267 -0.39 -5.67 -19.34
CA THR A 267 1.01 -6.09 -19.30
C THR A 267 1.85 -4.94 -19.84
N MET A 268 2.77 -4.46 -19.02
CA MET A 268 3.65 -3.35 -19.32
C MET A 268 4.99 -3.91 -19.78
N GLY A 269 5.24 -3.84 -21.07
CA GLY A 269 6.49 -4.28 -21.69
C GLY A 269 6.44 -5.70 -22.24
N GLU A 270 6.73 -5.81 -23.53
CA GLU A 270 7.05 -7.06 -24.19
C GLU A 270 8.58 -7.30 -24.09
N ASP A 271 9.00 -8.52 -23.85
CA ASP A 271 10.39 -9.00 -23.93
C ASP A 271 11.39 -8.46 -22.92
N VAL A 272 10.98 -7.85 -21.83
CA VAL A 272 11.91 -7.40 -20.80
C VAL A 272 11.98 -8.45 -19.71
N GLY A 273 12.87 -9.41 -19.84
CA GLY A 273 13.16 -10.43 -18.87
C GLY A 273 11.95 -11.04 -18.14
N THR A 274 11.91 -12.27 -17.88
CA THR A 274 10.81 -12.89 -17.13
C THR A 274 10.79 -12.30 -15.71
N PRO A 275 9.73 -11.63 -15.25
CA PRO A 275 9.66 -11.12 -13.89
C PRO A 275 9.84 -12.26 -12.90
N TYR A 276 10.57 -11.99 -11.83
CA TYR A 276 10.75 -13.01 -10.81
C TYR A 276 9.43 -13.19 -10.04
N PRO A 277 8.87 -14.42 -9.96
CA PRO A 277 7.50 -14.63 -9.46
C PRO A 277 7.29 -14.30 -7.97
N ARG A 278 8.32 -13.85 -7.29
CA ARG A 278 8.27 -13.56 -5.86
C ARG A 278 8.68 -12.14 -5.49
N LYS A 279 8.94 -11.29 -6.46
CA LYS A 279 9.34 -9.90 -6.20
C LYS A 279 8.16 -8.98 -6.42
N ASN A 280 8.04 -8.01 -5.57
CA ASN A 280 7.02 -6.97 -5.70
C ASN A 280 7.35 -6.08 -6.89
N SER A 281 6.30 -5.54 -7.46
CA SER A 281 6.37 -4.43 -8.39
C SER A 281 5.65 -3.23 -7.78
N GLU A 282 6.08 -2.04 -8.18
CA GLU A 282 5.51 -0.80 -7.68
C GLU A 282 5.06 0.07 -8.85
N VAL A 283 4.03 0.87 -8.62
CA VAL A 283 3.56 1.86 -9.57
C VAL A 283 3.44 3.22 -8.88
N ALA A 284 3.92 4.24 -9.56
CA ALA A 284 3.77 5.63 -9.14
C ALA A 284 3.23 6.46 -10.30
N THR A 285 2.69 7.63 -10.00
CA THR A 285 2.16 8.56 -11.00
C THR A 285 2.73 9.95 -10.80
N ASP A 286 2.82 10.73 -11.88
CA ASP A 286 3.23 12.12 -11.83
C ASP A 286 2.04 13.10 -11.91
N THR A 287 2.34 14.38 -11.84
CA THR A 287 1.33 15.46 -11.90
C THR A 287 0.65 15.60 -13.27
N GLN A 288 1.14 14.89 -14.28
CA GLN A 288 0.54 14.84 -15.63
C GLN A 288 -0.25 13.55 -15.85
N SER A 289 -0.42 12.74 -14.81
CA SER A 289 -1.08 11.44 -14.83
C SER A 289 -0.33 10.37 -15.66
N ASN A 290 0.97 10.55 -15.89
CA ASN A 290 1.79 9.47 -16.41
C ASN A 290 2.00 8.44 -15.29
N ALA A 291 2.00 7.15 -15.66
CA ALA A 291 2.25 6.05 -14.74
C ALA A 291 3.62 5.44 -15.00
N TYR A 292 4.33 5.14 -13.93
CA TYR A 292 5.66 4.54 -13.91
C TYR A 292 5.59 3.22 -13.15
N HIS A 293 5.77 2.11 -13.84
CA HIS A 293 5.76 0.78 -13.25
C HIS A 293 7.19 0.24 -13.17
N ILE A 294 7.63 -0.16 -11.97
CA ILE A 294 8.96 -0.71 -11.73
C ILE A 294 8.82 -2.13 -11.23
N TRP A 295 9.66 -3.04 -11.74
CA TRP A 295 9.69 -4.43 -11.29
C TRP A 295 11.09 -5.02 -11.35
N THR A 296 11.28 -6.15 -10.67
CA THR A 296 12.54 -6.91 -10.74
C THR A 296 12.36 -8.10 -11.69
N GLY A 297 13.23 -8.23 -12.66
CA GLY A 297 13.28 -9.34 -13.59
C GLY A 297 13.86 -10.62 -12.98
N ALA A 298 13.76 -11.73 -13.71
CA ALA A 298 14.33 -13.01 -13.30
C ALA A 298 15.86 -13.03 -13.28
N ASP A 299 16.46 -12.11 -14.00
CA ASP A 299 17.91 -11.85 -14.04
C ASP A 299 18.39 -10.93 -12.92
N GLU A 300 17.50 -10.61 -11.95
CA GLU A 300 17.73 -9.64 -10.87
C GLU A 300 17.90 -8.19 -11.34
N GLY A 301 17.71 -7.93 -12.63
CA GLY A 301 17.67 -6.58 -13.18
C GLY A 301 16.42 -5.82 -12.73
N VAL A 302 16.55 -4.51 -12.56
CA VAL A 302 15.41 -3.62 -12.30
C VAL A 302 14.97 -3.00 -13.62
N TYR A 303 13.68 -3.13 -13.91
CA TYR A 303 13.06 -2.65 -15.12
C TYR A 303 12.00 -1.60 -14.82
N MET A 304 11.77 -0.72 -15.76
CA MET A 304 10.73 0.30 -15.67
C MET A 304 10.02 0.46 -17.01
N ALA A 305 8.70 0.60 -16.94
CA ALA A 305 7.86 1.02 -18.06
C ALA A 305 7.08 2.28 -17.69
N THR A 306 6.75 3.08 -18.69
CA THR A 306 5.99 4.32 -18.52
C THR A 306 4.76 4.29 -19.43
N SER A 307 3.60 4.65 -18.90
CA SER A 307 2.39 4.90 -19.66
C SER A 307 2.01 6.38 -19.58
N THR A 308 1.72 6.97 -20.73
CA THR A 308 1.27 8.38 -20.86
C THR A 308 -0.19 8.50 -21.30
N ASP A 309 -0.92 7.39 -21.31
CA ASP A 309 -2.31 7.29 -21.78
C ASP A 309 -3.24 6.60 -20.78
N SER A 310 -2.94 6.79 -19.50
CA SER A 310 -3.69 6.22 -18.37
C SER A 310 -3.76 4.69 -18.45
N GLY A 311 -2.63 4.05 -18.68
CA GLY A 311 -2.48 2.60 -18.67
C GLY A 311 -3.10 1.89 -19.87
N GLN A 312 -3.31 2.57 -21.00
CA GLN A 312 -3.80 1.93 -22.22
C GLN A 312 -2.67 1.28 -23.01
N SER A 313 -1.47 1.89 -22.94
CA SER A 313 -0.24 1.34 -23.52
C SER A 313 0.96 1.66 -22.63
#